data_ca1dbd226888cb8dc43e2b04f410d064
#
_entry.id   ca1dbd226888cb8dc43e2b04f410d064
#
_cell.length_a   1.000
_cell.length_b   1.000
_cell.length_c   1.000
_cell.angle_alpha   90.00
_cell.angle_beta   90.00
_cell.angle_gamma   90.00
#
_symmetry.space_group_name_H-M   'P 1'
#
loop_
_entity.id
_entity.type
_entity.pdbx_description
1 polymer ?
#
loop_
_entity_poly.entity_id
_entity_poly.type
_entity_poly.pdbx_seq_one_letter_code
_entity_poly.pdbx_strand_id
1 'polypeptide(L)'
;MRERKTERKKTTTSKAKTTKKSTRGSKKQNVSLEQVIKTKTKLPKIFVLDTNVLLHDWKSIFKFQENDLIIPLAVIEELDKFKKGDGTINYNAREFVRKADEITEQRLYDPDKGFSLGPGMGTIKVSLNRPFPKDYADCFTTDTPDHRILATAIWYRAKFPDRVVCLVTKDVNLRLKAKALGMFTQDYLNDHIKEEKFVQDYDRVIPISKAPLRAINALLAGDSIDYKELKLTDKPAFNQLFRITTEHVDVDTSEGEDAYLNMNGEDRDPIRNFVILARFDSRTSRIVRVLPTTQYGISPRNEEQVFAMDAVMNKDVELVSLTGTAGTGKTLIAVAGAIAQERDYEQILVARPVITLQNEELGFIPGSVEEKLAPFMQPLYDNIAVIKKNFGLSSKENVRIEEMLRTKKLEITPLAYIRGRSLSKTFFIIDEAQNLTPHEVKTIITRAGEGTKIVFTGDVQQIDQPYLDKYSNGLTHIGDKLYGEKLFEHVNLVMGERSRLSELAGKKL
;
A
#
# COMPACT_ATOMS: atom_id res chain seq x y z
N MET A 1 21.88 -73.93 32.58
CA MET A 1 21.60 -74.73 33.76
C MET A 1 20.27 -74.25 34.35
N ARG A 2 19.33 -75.20 34.26
CA ARG A 2 18.13 -75.44 35.08
C ARG A 2 17.12 -74.28 35.22
N GLU A 3 15.95 -74.36 34.52
CA GLU A 3 14.76 -75.18 34.79
C GLU A 3 14.23 -74.95 36.24
N ARG A 4 12.95 -74.67 36.48
CA ARG A 4 11.65 -75.29 36.19
C ARG A 4 10.55 -74.41 36.78
N LYS A 5 9.47 -74.25 36.08
CA LYS A 5 8.16 -74.88 36.07
C LYS A 5 7.18 -74.48 37.19
N THR A 6 6.08 -73.93 36.70
CA THR A 6 4.66 -74.29 36.92
C THR A 6 4.09 -74.30 38.36
N GLU A 7 2.96 -73.57 38.57
CA GLU A 7 1.65 -74.22 38.63
C GLU A 7 0.46 -73.24 38.76
N ARG A 8 -0.61 -73.66 38.14
CA ARG A 8 -1.96 -73.06 38.16
C ARG A 8 -2.64 -73.32 39.48
N LYS A 9 -3.50 -72.38 39.99
CA LYS A 9 -4.79 -72.82 40.63
C LYS A 9 -5.84 -71.70 40.42
N LYS A 10 -7.00 -72.16 39.95
CA LYS A 10 -8.27 -71.44 39.85
C LYS A 10 -8.90 -71.37 41.27
N THR A 11 -9.64 -70.29 41.56
CA THR A 11 -11.06 -70.35 41.96
C THR A 11 -11.60 -68.99 42.41
N THR A 12 -12.69 -68.65 41.84
CA THR A 12 -14.06 -68.22 42.25
C THR A 12 -14.27 -66.85 42.86
N THR A 13 -14.98 -66.08 42.05
CA THR A 13 -16.13 -65.18 42.27
C THR A 13 -16.37 -64.61 43.68
N SER A 14 -16.38 -63.22 43.70
CA SER A 14 -17.48 -62.53 44.38
C SER A 14 -17.68 -61.11 43.73
N LYS A 15 -18.93 -60.76 43.46
CA LYS A 15 -19.42 -59.50 42.90
C LYS A 15 -19.31 -58.41 43.97
N ALA A 16 -18.62 -57.33 43.67
CA ALA A 16 -18.79 -56.09 44.41
C ALA A 16 -19.09 -54.92 43.34
N LYS A 17 -20.25 -54.35 43.56
CA LYS A 17 -20.68 -53.15 42.82
C LYS A 17 -19.77 -51.94 43.10
N THR A 18 -19.09 -51.41 42.13
CA THR A 18 -18.39 -50.13 42.28
C THR A 18 -18.99 -49.11 41.31
N THR A 19 -19.56 -48.09 41.89
CA THR A 19 -20.11 -46.89 41.28
C THR A 19 -19.06 -46.20 40.39
N LYS A 20 -19.38 -46.08 39.10
CA LYS A 20 -18.60 -45.25 38.15
C LYS A 20 -18.81 -43.78 38.48
N LYS A 21 -17.83 -43.10 39.07
CA LYS A 21 -17.67 -41.65 39.00
C LYS A 21 -17.20 -41.29 37.58
N SER A 22 -18.06 -40.65 36.79
CA SER A 22 -17.71 -40.07 35.50
C SER A 22 -16.86 -38.80 35.70
N THR A 23 -15.58 -38.89 35.46
CA THR A 23 -14.72 -37.72 35.24
C THR A 23 -15.05 -37.16 33.86
N ARG A 24 -15.88 -36.15 33.85
CA ARG A 24 -16.06 -35.27 32.68
C ARG A 24 -14.77 -34.47 32.48
N GLY A 25 -13.89 -34.95 31.62
CA GLY A 25 -12.82 -34.16 31.05
C GLY A 25 -13.44 -33.03 30.20
N SER A 26 -13.27 -31.79 30.62
CA SER A 26 -13.68 -30.64 29.87
C SER A 26 -12.84 -30.56 28.58
N LYS A 27 -13.41 -30.94 27.44
CA LYS A 27 -12.91 -30.54 26.14
C LYS A 27 -13.03 -29.02 26.08
N LYS A 28 -11.94 -28.29 26.24
CA LYS A 28 -11.86 -26.90 25.84
C LYS A 28 -12.06 -26.85 24.32
N GLN A 29 -13.26 -26.55 23.88
CA GLN A 29 -13.54 -26.20 22.49
C GLN A 29 -12.80 -24.91 22.21
N ASN A 30 -11.94 -24.90 21.20
CA ASN A 30 -11.42 -23.68 20.60
C ASN A 30 -12.60 -22.96 19.92
N VAL A 31 -13.28 -22.09 20.65
CA VAL A 31 -14.36 -21.26 20.15
C VAL A 31 -13.69 -20.12 19.38
N SER A 32 -14.03 -19.96 18.10
CA SER A 32 -13.48 -18.87 17.29
C SER A 32 -13.89 -17.50 17.87
N LEU A 33 -13.04 -16.50 17.68
CA LEU A 33 -13.32 -15.11 18.12
C LEU A 33 -14.72 -14.65 17.70
N GLU A 34 -15.16 -15.02 16.49
CA GLU A 34 -16.48 -14.68 15.97
C GLU A 34 -17.64 -15.38 16.71
N GLN A 35 -17.44 -16.62 17.18
CA GLN A 35 -18.45 -17.35 17.94
C GLN A 35 -18.60 -16.79 19.36
N VAL A 36 -17.51 -16.35 19.99
CA VAL A 36 -17.54 -15.69 21.30
C VAL A 36 -18.17 -14.31 21.19
N ILE A 37 -17.92 -13.59 20.11
CA ILE A 37 -18.52 -12.28 19.81
C ILE A 37 -20.03 -12.40 19.54
N LYS A 38 -20.47 -13.45 18.84
CA LYS A 38 -21.91 -13.71 18.56
C LYS A 38 -22.71 -14.15 19.81
N THR A 39 -22.05 -14.73 20.80
CA THR A 39 -22.71 -15.21 22.03
C THR A 39 -22.67 -14.21 23.19
N LYS A 40 -21.74 -13.25 23.20
CA LYS A 40 -21.61 -12.21 24.23
C LYS A 40 -22.06 -10.86 23.66
N THR A 41 -23.32 -10.54 23.89
CA THR A 41 -23.85 -9.19 24.07
C THR A 41 -24.26 -8.35 22.85
N LYS A 42 -25.46 -7.83 23.00
CA LYS A 42 -26.02 -6.64 22.36
C LYS A 42 -25.41 -5.31 22.87
N LEU A 43 -24.43 -5.34 23.77
CA LEU A 43 -23.82 -4.14 24.36
C LEU A 43 -22.61 -3.67 23.53
N PRO A 44 -22.39 -2.37 23.39
CA PRO A 44 -21.21 -1.80 22.70
C PRO A 44 -19.91 -2.39 23.28
N LYS A 45 -18.93 -2.65 22.41
CA LYS A 45 -17.60 -3.14 22.81
C LYS A 45 -16.81 -2.02 23.49
N ILE A 46 -15.73 -2.41 24.16
CA ILE A 46 -14.72 -1.47 24.70
C ILE A 46 -13.41 -1.71 23.96
N PHE A 47 -12.90 -0.69 23.32
CA PHE A 47 -11.59 -0.72 22.67
C PHE A 47 -10.57 0.06 23.48
N VAL A 48 -9.47 -0.57 23.83
CA VAL A 48 -8.31 0.07 24.44
C VAL A 48 -7.31 0.36 23.35
N LEU A 49 -6.98 1.63 23.10
CA LEU A 49 -6.13 2.04 22.01
C LEU A 49 -4.68 2.17 22.46
N ASP A 50 -3.78 1.66 21.63
CA ASP A 50 -2.34 1.83 21.74
C ASP A 50 -1.89 3.14 21.08
N THR A 51 -0.74 3.66 21.48
CA THR A 51 -0.10 4.88 20.97
C THR A 51 0.08 4.83 19.46
N ASN A 52 0.52 3.70 18.92
CA ASN A 52 0.77 3.52 17.50
C ASN A 52 -0.47 3.70 16.63
N VAL A 53 -1.67 3.42 17.14
CA VAL A 53 -2.93 3.65 16.41
C VAL A 53 -3.17 5.14 16.19
N LEU A 54 -2.95 5.95 17.21
CA LEU A 54 -3.16 7.40 17.16
C LEU A 54 -2.05 8.13 16.39
N LEU A 55 -0.80 7.66 16.52
CA LEU A 55 0.33 8.17 15.75
C LEU A 55 0.16 7.91 14.25
N HIS A 56 -0.49 6.80 13.91
CA HIS A 56 -0.77 6.43 12.51
C HIS A 56 -1.96 7.20 11.95
N ASP A 57 -3.07 7.29 12.70
CA ASP A 57 -4.28 7.99 12.29
C ASP A 57 -4.98 8.61 13.53
N TRP A 58 -4.82 9.91 13.74
CA TRP A 58 -5.50 10.59 14.84
C TRP A 58 -7.03 10.56 14.72
N LYS A 59 -7.57 10.44 13.51
CA LYS A 59 -9.01 10.33 13.25
C LYS A 59 -9.58 8.95 13.56
N SER A 60 -8.72 7.99 13.91
CA SER A 60 -9.14 6.63 14.28
C SER A 60 -10.24 6.63 15.35
N ILE A 61 -10.21 7.58 16.30
CA ILE A 61 -11.22 7.69 17.36
C ILE A 61 -12.66 7.83 16.85
N PHE A 62 -12.86 8.31 15.62
CA PHE A 62 -14.18 8.45 15.01
C PHE A 62 -14.60 7.23 14.16
N LYS A 63 -13.79 6.17 14.11
CA LYS A 63 -14.03 5.01 13.24
C LYS A 63 -14.58 3.78 13.99
N PHE A 64 -14.75 3.87 15.29
CA PHE A 64 -15.21 2.75 16.13
C PHE A 64 -16.73 2.72 16.36
N GLN A 65 -17.48 3.55 15.65
CA GLN A 65 -18.94 3.58 15.67
C GLN A 65 -19.51 3.74 17.11
N GLU A 66 -20.49 2.92 17.51
CA GLU A 66 -21.14 2.95 18.82
C GLU A 66 -20.29 2.43 19.99
N ASN A 67 -19.05 2.02 19.73
CA ASN A 67 -18.21 1.39 20.73
C ASN A 67 -17.42 2.40 21.57
N ASP A 68 -17.19 2.07 22.85
CA ASP A 68 -16.45 2.92 23.78
C ASP A 68 -14.94 2.78 23.59
N LEU A 69 -14.23 3.90 23.67
CA LEU A 69 -12.78 3.98 23.55
C LEU A 69 -12.13 4.32 24.90
N ILE A 70 -11.09 3.59 25.22
CA ILE A 70 -10.24 3.83 26.38
C ILE A 70 -8.85 4.21 25.90
N ILE A 71 -8.40 5.38 26.32
CA ILE A 71 -7.05 5.86 26.10
C ILE A 71 -6.29 5.74 27.41
N PRO A 72 -5.35 4.79 27.57
CA PRO A 72 -4.50 4.71 28.74
C PRO A 72 -3.67 6.00 28.92
N LEU A 73 -3.42 6.41 30.16
CA LEU A 73 -2.58 7.58 30.45
C LEU A 73 -1.18 7.44 29.84
N ALA A 74 -0.63 6.22 29.83
CA ALA A 74 0.65 5.92 29.17
C ALA A 74 0.68 6.33 27.71
N VAL A 75 -0.44 6.21 26.98
CA VAL A 75 -0.57 6.65 25.58
C VAL A 75 -0.43 8.17 25.47
N ILE A 76 -1.07 8.92 26.38
CA ILE A 76 -0.96 10.39 26.40
C ILE A 76 0.50 10.82 26.68
N GLU A 77 1.15 10.15 27.64
CA GLU A 77 2.56 10.39 28.01
C GLU A 77 3.51 10.10 26.83
N GLU A 78 3.22 9.08 26.04
CA GLU A 78 4.01 8.76 24.84
C GLU A 78 3.76 9.76 23.71
N LEU A 79 2.50 10.15 23.46
CA LEU A 79 2.17 11.15 22.45
C LEU A 79 2.88 12.48 22.70
N ASP A 80 3.10 12.85 23.97
CA ASP A 80 3.85 14.07 24.33
C ASP A 80 5.30 14.05 23.81
N LYS A 81 5.93 12.90 23.75
CA LYS A 81 7.29 12.72 23.19
C LYS A 81 7.33 13.00 21.69
N PHE A 82 6.23 12.72 20.99
CA PHE A 82 6.11 12.89 19.55
C PHE A 82 5.54 14.25 19.11
N LYS A 83 5.26 15.18 20.00
CA LYS A 83 4.74 16.51 19.61
C LYS A 83 5.76 17.38 18.87
N LYS A 84 7.07 17.14 19.05
CA LYS A 84 8.15 17.90 18.41
C LYS A 84 8.57 17.22 17.11
N GLY A 85 8.70 17.99 16.04
CA GLY A 85 9.10 17.53 14.70
C GLY A 85 8.04 17.78 13.63
N ASP A 86 8.40 17.57 12.35
CA ASP A 86 7.59 17.91 11.19
C ASP A 86 7.00 16.68 10.46
N GLY A 87 7.22 15.48 10.96
CA GLY A 87 6.73 14.25 10.41
C GLY A 87 5.22 14.05 10.62
N THR A 88 4.64 13.12 9.88
CA THR A 88 3.20 12.75 9.96
C THR A 88 2.84 12.27 11.37
N ILE A 89 3.73 11.52 12.02
CA ILE A 89 3.54 11.05 13.40
C ILE A 89 3.39 12.23 14.34
N ASN A 90 4.28 13.22 14.20
CA ASN A 90 4.27 14.43 15.03
C ASN A 90 3.01 15.26 14.76
N TYR A 91 2.56 15.34 13.51
CA TYR A 91 1.29 15.95 13.16
C TYR A 91 0.11 15.22 13.81
N ASN A 92 0.05 13.89 13.69
CA ASN A 92 -1.04 13.10 14.27
C ASN A 92 -1.06 13.20 15.81
N ALA A 93 0.10 13.18 16.46
CA ALA A 93 0.20 13.39 17.90
C ALA A 93 -0.38 14.76 18.34
N ARG A 94 -0.02 15.84 17.64
CA ARG A 94 -0.54 17.19 17.91
C ARG A 94 -2.04 17.29 17.67
N GLU A 95 -2.52 16.77 16.53
CA GLU A 95 -3.94 16.84 16.15
C GLU A 95 -4.82 16.03 17.10
N PHE A 96 -4.36 14.83 17.51
CA PHE A 96 -5.10 14.03 18.49
C PHE A 96 -5.24 14.80 19.81
N VAL A 97 -4.14 15.33 20.35
CA VAL A 97 -4.18 16.06 21.64
C VAL A 97 -5.05 17.30 21.54
N ARG A 98 -4.94 18.08 20.45
CA ARG A 98 -5.80 19.23 20.20
C ARG A 98 -7.27 18.83 20.15
N LYS A 99 -7.58 17.74 19.44
CA LYS A 99 -8.96 17.28 19.31
C LYS A 99 -9.53 16.68 20.61
N ALA A 100 -8.69 15.99 21.37
CA ALA A 100 -9.07 15.50 22.70
C ALA A 100 -9.36 16.67 23.64
N ASP A 101 -8.59 17.73 23.60
CA ASP A 101 -8.80 18.96 24.34
C ASP A 101 -10.13 19.64 23.96
N GLU A 102 -10.39 19.82 22.64
CA GLU A 102 -11.68 20.35 22.14
C GLU A 102 -12.90 19.53 22.61
N ILE A 103 -12.80 18.20 22.65
CA ILE A 103 -13.87 17.32 23.11
C ILE A 103 -14.13 17.51 24.63
N THR A 104 -13.09 17.87 25.36
CA THR A 104 -13.11 17.99 26.83
C THR A 104 -13.37 19.40 27.35
N GLU A 105 -13.12 20.46 26.53
CA GLU A 105 -13.10 21.89 26.92
C GLU A 105 -14.35 22.41 27.65
N GLN A 106 -15.50 21.76 27.53
CA GLN A 106 -16.76 22.29 28.10
C GLN A 106 -17.34 21.47 29.24
N ARG A 107 -16.68 20.43 29.74
CA ARG A 107 -17.26 19.55 30.76
C ARG A 107 -16.23 19.08 31.77
N LEU A 108 -16.60 19.13 33.06
CA LEU A 108 -15.85 18.42 34.10
C LEU A 108 -15.73 16.95 33.74
N TYR A 109 -14.52 16.42 33.76
CA TYR A 109 -14.22 15.02 33.46
C TYR A 109 -14.96 14.10 34.44
N ASP A 110 -15.90 13.32 33.94
CA ASP A 110 -16.52 12.21 34.67
C ASP A 110 -15.76 10.92 34.31
N PRO A 111 -14.94 10.37 35.21
CA PRO A 111 -14.12 9.20 34.93
C PRO A 111 -14.96 7.94 34.65
N ASP A 112 -16.22 7.92 35.03
CA ASP A 112 -17.11 6.77 34.79
C ASP A 112 -17.88 6.88 33.46
N LYS A 113 -18.26 8.08 33.03
CA LYS A 113 -19.05 8.28 31.81
C LYS A 113 -18.24 8.58 30.57
N GLY A 114 -17.10 9.28 30.70
CA GLY A 114 -16.31 9.74 29.56
C GLY A 114 -17.01 10.81 28.72
N PHE A 115 -16.49 11.10 27.53
CA PHE A 115 -17.01 12.09 26.60
C PHE A 115 -17.62 11.43 25.37
N SER A 116 -18.76 11.90 24.93
CA SER A 116 -19.39 11.42 23.68
C SER A 116 -18.58 11.88 22.46
N LEU A 117 -18.35 10.98 21.52
CA LEU A 117 -17.69 11.29 20.24
C LEU A 117 -18.66 11.85 19.19
N GLY A 118 -19.96 11.84 19.45
CA GLY A 118 -21.00 12.39 18.57
C GLY A 118 -22.26 11.52 18.52
N PRO A 119 -23.29 11.96 17.78
CA PRO A 119 -24.52 11.21 17.61
C PRO A 119 -24.29 9.83 17.02
N GLY A 120 -24.79 8.77 17.68
CA GLY A 120 -24.62 7.37 17.24
C GLY A 120 -23.22 6.80 17.45
N MET A 121 -22.31 7.56 18.08
CA MET A 121 -20.97 7.12 18.42
C MET A 121 -20.87 6.77 19.91
N GLY A 122 -19.86 5.95 20.24
CA GLY A 122 -19.54 5.64 21.63
C GLY A 122 -18.90 6.79 22.39
N THR A 123 -18.31 6.48 23.53
CA THR A 123 -17.61 7.44 24.40
C THR A 123 -16.11 7.24 24.34
N ILE A 124 -15.36 8.33 24.57
CA ILE A 124 -13.90 8.28 24.78
C ILE A 124 -13.57 8.59 26.25
N LYS A 125 -12.69 7.80 26.85
CA LYS A 125 -12.23 7.95 28.24
C LYS A 125 -10.73 7.89 28.33
N VAL A 126 -10.14 8.76 29.09
CA VAL A 126 -8.75 8.62 29.52
C VAL A 126 -8.71 7.78 30.82
N SER A 127 -7.99 6.67 30.81
CA SER A 127 -7.82 5.81 31.98
C SER A 127 -6.49 6.06 32.65
N LEU A 128 -6.51 6.28 33.95
CA LEU A 128 -5.28 6.30 34.74
C LEU A 128 -4.57 4.95 34.66
N ASN A 129 -3.25 4.96 34.87
CA ASN A 129 -2.45 3.74 34.90
C ASN A 129 -2.98 2.76 35.95
N ARG A 130 -3.09 1.48 35.54
CA ARG A 130 -3.59 0.39 36.40
C ARG A 130 -2.48 -0.60 36.63
N PRO A 131 -2.33 -1.11 37.89
CA PRO A 131 -1.39 -2.17 38.16
C PRO A 131 -1.86 -3.47 37.51
N PHE A 132 -0.94 -4.36 37.19
CA PHE A 132 -1.29 -5.72 36.81
C PHE A 132 -2.03 -6.42 37.97
N PRO A 133 -3.04 -7.25 37.65
CA PRO A 133 -3.59 -8.18 38.61
C PRO A 133 -2.50 -9.08 39.19
N LYS A 134 -2.65 -9.48 40.46
CA LYS A 134 -1.63 -10.27 41.18
C LYS A 134 -1.18 -11.53 40.40
N ASP A 135 -2.09 -12.16 39.69
CA ASP A 135 -1.82 -13.37 38.88
C ASP A 135 -0.85 -13.14 37.71
N TYR A 136 -0.62 -11.89 37.33
CA TYR A 136 0.26 -11.51 36.21
C TYR A 136 1.42 -10.60 36.61
N ALA A 137 1.48 -10.18 37.89
CA ALA A 137 2.48 -9.23 38.37
C ALA A 137 3.91 -9.76 38.20
N ASP A 138 4.10 -11.06 38.41
CA ASP A 138 5.41 -11.70 38.29
C ASP A 138 5.86 -11.94 36.83
N CYS A 139 4.95 -11.81 35.88
CA CYS A 139 5.27 -11.99 34.44
C CYS A 139 5.89 -10.73 33.82
N PHE A 140 5.71 -9.54 34.44
CA PHE A 140 6.11 -8.26 33.88
C PHE A 140 6.92 -7.47 34.91
N THR A 141 8.21 -7.76 34.97
CA THR A 141 9.13 -7.18 35.96
C THR A 141 9.60 -5.76 35.63
N THR A 142 9.46 -5.36 34.33
CA THR A 142 9.83 -4.03 33.86
C THR A 142 8.59 -3.17 33.64
N ASP A 143 8.62 -1.92 34.13
CA ASP A 143 7.55 -0.95 33.87
C ASP A 143 7.79 -0.25 32.54
N THR A 144 7.06 -0.67 31.51
CA THR A 144 7.09 -0.06 30.18
C THR A 144 5.70 0.49 29.81
N PRO A 145 5.61 1.46 28.88
CA PRO A 145 4.31 1.96 28.39
C PRO A 145 3.41 0.83 27.87
N ASP A 146 3.93 -0.09 27.09
CA ASP A 146 3.23 -1.28 26.60
C ASP A 146 2.57 -2.08 27.73
N HIS A 147 3.33 -2.28 28.82
CA HIS A 147 2.83 -3.05 29.97
C HIS A 147 1.72 -2.30 30.70
N ARG A 148 1.79 -0.96 30.80
CA ARG A 148 0.72 -0.13 31.38
C ARG A 148 -0.55 -0.13 30.53
N ILE A 149 -0.40 -0.10 29.17
CA ILE A 149 -1.50 -0.22 28.22
C ILE A 149 -2.18 -1.57 28.38
N LEU A 150 -1.39 -2.65 28.43
CA LEU A 150 -1.88 -4.02 28.58
C LEU A 150 -2.58 -4.23 29.95
N ALA A 151 -2.01 -3.73 31.03
CA ALA A 151 -2.61 -3.77 32.36
C ALA A 151 -3.97 -3.06 32.40
N THR A 152 -4.06 -1.90 31.73
CA THR A 152 -5.33 -1.18 31.58
C THR A 152 -6.37 -2.01 30.85
N ALA A 153 -6.02 -2.68 29.75
CA ALA A 153 -6.93 -3.55 28.99
C ALA A 153 -7.43 -4.72 29.83
N ILE A 154 -6.53 -5.36 30.60
CA ILE A 154 -6.87 -6.48 31.51
C ILE A 154 -7.82 -5.99 32.62
N TRP A 155 -7.56 -4.80 33.20
CA TRP A 155 -8.42 -4.23 34.22
C TRP A 155 -9.84 -3.96 33.70
N TYR A 156 -9.98 -3.39 32.49
CA TYR A 156 -11.29 -3.15 31.86
C TYR A 156 -12.02 -4.47 31.58
N ARG A 157 -11.33 -5.51 31.14
CA ARG A 157 -11.90 -6.86 30.95
C ARG A 157 -12.47 -7.42 32.25
N ALA A 158 -11.75 -7.26 33.36
CA ALA A 158 -12.21 -7.70 34.68
C ALA A 158 -13.38 -6.87 35.19
N LYS A 159 -13.38 -5.54 34.97
CA LYS A 159 -14.44 -4.62 35.40
C LYS A 159 -15.75 -4.82 34.63
N PHE A 160 -15.68 -5.20 33.36
CA PHE A 160 -16.84 -5.34 32.47
C PHE A 160 -16.92 -6.76 31.86
N PRO A 161 -17.24 -7.78 32.68
CA PRO A 161 -17.25 -9.18 32.23
C PRO A 161 -18.30 -9.47 31.16
N ASP A 162 -19.35 -8.66 31.08
CA ASP A 162 -20.47 -8.79 30.14
C ASP A 162 -20.21 -8.08 28.79
N ARG A 163 -19.12 -7.32 28.68
CA ARG A 163 -18.72 -6.62 27.46
C ARG A 163 -17.46 -7.24 26.87
N VAL A 164 -17.33 -7.14 25.54
CA VAL A 164 -16.09 -7.49 24.86
C VAL A 164 -15.10 -6.34 25.01
N VAL A 165 -13.95 -6.61 25.65
CA VAL A 165 -12.83 -5.67 25.73
C VAL A 165 -11.75 -6.13 24.77
N CYS A 166 -11.31 -5.25 23.86
CA CYS A 166 -10.33 -5.54 22.82
C CYS A 166 -9.21 -4.50 22.87
N LEU A 167 -7.97 -4.96 22.88
CA LEU A 167 -6.80 -4.11 22.69
C LEU A 167 -6.56 -3.91 21.19
N VAL A 168 -6.50 -2.65 20.74
CA VAL A 168 -6.20 -2.29 19.36
C VAL A 168 -4.79 -1.71 19.30
N THR A 169 -3.91 -2.38 18.55
CA THR A 169 -2.51 -1.97 18.40
C THR A 169 -1.95 -2.44 17.06
N LYS A 170 -1.09 -1.63 16.45
CA LYS A 170 -0.29 -2.01 15.27
C LYS A 170 0.98 -2.79 15.64
N ASP A 171 1.38 -2.79 16.92
CA ASP A 171 2.53 -3.54 17.39
C ASP A 171 2.22 -5.05 17.51
N VAL A 172 2.92 -5.85 16.70
CA VAL A 172 2.80 -7.31 16.69
C VAL A 172 3.22 -7.92 18.02
N ASN A 173 4.27 -7.39 18.68
CA ASN A 173 4.76 -7.91 19.94
C ASN A 173 3.75 -7.67 21.08
N LEU A 174 3.18 -6.47 21.13
CA LEU A 174 2.13 -6.14 22.11
C LEU A 174 0.89 -7.01 21.85
N ARG A 175 0.51 -7.26 20.60
CA ARG A 175 -0.59 -8.19 20.26
C ARG A 175 -0.30 -9.61 20.74
N LEU A 176 0.93 -10.10 20.55
CA LEU A 176 1.31 -11.45 21.00
C LEU A 176 1.28 -11.56 22.52
N LYS A 177 1.85 -10.58 23.26
CA LYS A 177 1.79 -10.50 24.73
C LYS A 177 0.33 -10.54 25.21
N ALA A 178 -0.55 -9.73 24.61
CA ALA A 178 -1.96 -9.68 24.98
C ALA A 178 -2.70 -10.99 24.69
N LYS A 179 -2.44 -11.64 23.54
CA LYS A 179 -3.01 -12.96 23.22
C LYS A 179 -2.57 -14.04 24.22
N ALA A 180 -1.31 -14.02 24.64
CA ALA A 180 -0.80 -14.95 25.64
C ALA A 180 -1.55 -14.82 26.99
N LEU A 181 -2.04 -13.63 27.33
CA LEU A 181 -2.86 -13.35 28.52
C LEU A 181 -4.37 -13.55 28.29
N GLY A 182 -4.75 -14.15 27.15
CA GLY A 182 -6.14 -14.41 26.80
C GLY A 182 -6.97 -13.14 26.52
N MET A 183 -6.33 -12.03 26.12
CA MET A 183 -6.99 -10.82 25.68
C MET A 183 -7.42 -10.90 24.22
N PHE A 184 -8.58 -10.34 23.90
CA PHE A 184 -8.91 -10.05 22.51
C PHE A 184 -8.04 -8.89 22.02
N THR A 185 -7.42 -9.08 20.88
CA THR A 185 -6.58 -8.07 20.25
C THR A 185 -6.92 -7.93 18.79
N GLN A 186 -6.84 -6.72 18.27
CA GLN A 186 -7.11 -6.41 16.88
C GLN A 186 -6.05 -5.45 16.36
N ASP A 187 -5.66 -5.64 15.08
CA ASP A 187 -4.92 -4.62 14.35
C ASP A 187 -5.86 -3.48 13.96
N TYR A 188 -5.33 -2.26 13.85
CA TYR A 188 -6.08 -1.16 13.31
C TYR A 188 -6.02 -1.20 11.78
N LEU A 189 -7.09 -1.69 11.15
CA LEU A 189 -7.15 -1.96 9.71
C LEU A 189 -8.04 -0.96 8.93
N ASN A 190 -8.60 0.06 9.59
CA ASN A 190 -9.51 0.99 8.91
C ASN A 190 -8.83 1.90 7.87
N ASP A 191 -7.53 1.94 7.85
CA ASP A 191 -6.68 2.61 6.88
C ASP A 191 -6.16 1.67 5.78
N HIS A 192 -6.34 0.36 5.99
CA HIS A 192 -5.96 -0.64 5.02
C HIS A 192 -7.05 -0.82 3.95
N ILE A 193 -6.62 -0.95 2.72
CA ILE A 193 -7.45 -1.47 1.64
C ILE A 193 -7.65 -2.96 1.91
N LYS A 194 -8.88 -3.46 1.72
CA LYS A 194 -9.15 -4.89 1.86
C LYS A 194 -8.28 -5.66 0.87
N GLU A 195 -7.67 -6.76 1.34
CA GLU A 195 -6.74 -7.55 0.52
C GLU A 195 -7.35 -7.99 -0.82
N GLU A 196 -8.62 -8.43 -0.81
CA GLU A 196 -9.36 -8.78 -2.02
C GLU A 196 -9.45 -7.62 -3.01
N LYS A 197 -9.72 -6.40 -2.50
CA LYS A 197 -9.80 -5.19 -3.30
C LYS A 197 -8.41 -4.77 -3.79
N PHE A 198 -7.38 -4.91 -2.94
CA PHE A 198 -6.01 -4.61 -3.32
C PHE A 198 -5.55 -5.45 -4.52
N VAL A 199 -5.78 -6.78 -4.51
CA VAL A 199 -5.44 -7.67 -5.63
C VAL A 199 -6.21 -7.29 -6.89
N GLN A 200 -7.53 -7.04 -6.79
CA GLN A 200 -8.35 -6.62 -7.94
C GLN A 200 -7.94 -5.26 -8.51
N ASP A 201 -7.53 -4.33 -7.63
CA ASP A 201 -7.22 -2.96 -8.02
C ASP A 201 -5.80 -2.81 -8.59
N TYR A 202 -4.89 -3.74 -8.31
CA TYR A 202 -3.51 -3.70 -8.84
C TYR A 202 -3.35 -4.45 -10.16
N ASP A 203 -4.20 -5.43 -10.46
CA ASP A 203 -4.24 -6.10 -11.76
C ASP A 203 -5.43 -5.57 -12.58
N ARG A 204 -5.29 -4.33 -13.05
CA ARG A 204 -6.38 -3.58 -13.70
C ARG A 204 -6.49 -3.78 -15.20
N VAL A 205 -5.71 -4.67 -15.77
CA VAL A 205 -5.81 -5.00 -17.18
C VAL A 205 -6.90 -6.05 -17.36
N ILE A 206 -8.02 -5.67 -17.98
CA ILE A 206 -9.13 -6.59 -18.21
C ILE A 206 -8.82 -7.46 -19.44
N PRO A 207 -8.70 -8.79 -19.28
CA PRO A 207 -8.53 -9.69 -20.41
C PRO A 207 -9.84 -9.89 -21.15
N ILE A 208 -9.84 -9.72 -22.45
CA ILE A 208 -10.98 -10.00 -23.34
C ILE A 208 -10.57 -11.07 -24.35
N SER A 209 -11.06 -12.29 -24.19
CA SER A 209 -10.66 -13.44 -24.99
C SER A 209 -11.53 -13.70 -26.22
N LYS A 210 -12.68 -13.04 -26.37
CA LYS A 210 -13.65 -13.27 -27.44
C LYS A 210 -14.28 -11.97 -27.95
N ALA A 211 -13.44 -11.05 -28.41
CA ALA A 211 -13.93 -9.81 -29.01
C ALA A 211 -14.50 -10.08 -30.42
N PRO A 212 -15.59 -9.40 -30.83
CA PRO A 212 -16.10 -9.49 -32.19
C PRO A 212 -15.09 -9.02 -33.23
N LEU A 213 -14.96 -9.72 -34.34
CA LEU A 213 -14.01 -9.44 -35.41
C LEU A 213 -14.10 -7.99 -35.91
N ARG A 214 -15.32 -7.45 -36.03
CA ARG A 214 -15.54 -6.05 -36.40
C ARG A 214 -14.86 -5.08 -35.46
N ALA A 215 -14.96 -5.29 -34.16
CA ALA A 215 -14.32 -4.43 -33.15
C ALA A 215 -12.79 -4.55 -33.22
N ILE A 216 -12.27 -5.76 -33.45
CA ILE A 216 -10.84 -6.02 -33.64
C ILE A 216 -10.32 -5.24 -34.86
N ASN A 217 -10.99 -5.40 -36.03
CA ASN A 217 -10.57 -4.76 -37.26
C ASN A 217 -10.60 -3.22 -37.15
N ALA A 218 -11.62 -2.65 -36.48
CA ALA A 218 -11.69 -1.22 -36.21
C ALA A 218 -10.50 -0.73 -35.36
N LEU A 219 -10.17 -1.45 -34.27
CA LEU A 219 -9.02 -1.10 -33.44
C LEU A 219 -7.68 -1.27 -34.18
N LEU A 220 -7.56 -2.26 -35.06
CA LEU A 220 -6.37 -2.45 -35.88
C LEU A 220 -6.22 -1.34 -36.94
N ALA A 221 -7.32 -0.85 -37.50
CA ALA A 221 -7.35 0.29 -38.40
C ALA A 221 -7.06 1.65 -37.69
N GLY A 222 -6.97 1.66 -36.37
CA GLY A 222 -6.75 2.88 -35.57
C GLY A 222 -8.04 3.61 -35.19
N ASP A 223 -9.19 3.01 -35.46
CA ASP A 223 -10.48 3.58 -35.04
C ASP A 223 -10.73 3.38 -33.56
N SER A 224 -11.49 4.29 -32.98
CA SER A 224 -12.01 4.12 -31.61
C SER A 224 -13.37 3.41 -31.67
N ILE A 225 -13.64 2.53 -30.72
CA ILE A 225 -14.90 1.75 -30.65
C ILE A 225 -15.68 2.06 -29.37
N ASP A 226 -17.00 1.84 -29.41
CA ASP A 226 -17.82 1.85 -28.22
C ASP A 226 -17.54 0.58 -27.38
N TYR A 227 -17.52 0.70 -26.05
CA TYR A 227 -17.26 -0.44 -25.15
C TYR A 227 -18.27 -1.60 -25.34
N LYS A 228 -19.50 -1.28 -25.79
CA LYS A 228 -20.53 -2.29 -26.10
C LYS A 228 -20.15 -3.17 -27.28
N GLU A 229 -19.31 -2.68 -28.19
CA GLU A 229 -18.80 -3.49 -29.31
C GLU A 229 -17.89 -4.62 -28.83
N LEU A 230 -17.28 -4.49 -27.63
CA LEU A 230 -16.57 -5.60 -26.96
C LEU A 230 -17.48 -6.47 -26.09
N LYS A 231 -18.81 -6.30 -26.16
CA LYS A 231 -19.82 -7.01 -25.35
C LYS A 231 -19.66 -6.77 -23.82
N LEU A 232 -19.08 -5.65 -23.42
CA LEU A 232 -19.03 -5.26 -22.04
C LEU A 232 -20.43 -4.79 -21.58
N THR A 233 -20.89 -5.30 -20.45
CA THR A 233 -22.21 -4.97 -19.86
C THR A 233 -22.21 -3.60 -19.23
N ASP A 234 -21.13 -3.28 -18.52
CA ASP A 234 -20.98 -2.06 -17.77
C ASP A 234 -20.00 -1.12 -18.48
N LYS A 235 -20.24 0.19 -18.32
CA LYS A 235 -19.32 1.21 -18.80
C LYS A 235 -17.99 1.08 -18.04
N PRO A 236 -16.86 0.95 -18.74
CA PRO A 236 -15.54 0.90 -18.09
C PRO A 236 -15.23 2.17 -17.30
N ALA A 237 -14.39 2.04 -16.29
CA ALA A 237 -13.79 3.17 -15.62
C ALA A 237 -12.91 3.97 -16.59
N PHE A 238 -12.77 5.28 -16.38
CA PHE A 238 -11.85 6.06 -17.20
C PHE A 238 -10.42 5.54 -17.05
N ASN A 239 -9.69 5.53 -18.15
CA ASN A 239 -8.34 4.99 -18.29
C ASN A 239 -8.22 3.50 -17.92
N GLN A 240 -9.32 2.75 -17.98
CA GLN A 240 -9.32 1.30 -17.82
C GLN A 240 -8.54 0.65 -18.97
N LEU A 241 -7.61 -0.25 -18.62
CA LEU A 241 -6.76 -0.96 -19.57
C LEU A 241 -7.38 -2.30 -19.97
N PHE A 242 -7.16 -2.70 -21.23
CA PHE A 242 -7.67 -3.95 -21.81
C PHE A 242 -6.57 -4.69 -22.55
N ARG A 243 -6.54 -6.00 -22.36
CA ARG A 243 -5.75 -6.94 -23.14
C ARG A 243 -6.70 -7.80 -23.95
N ILE A 244 -6.84 -7.51 -25.22
CA ILE A 244 -7.78 -8.17 -26.12
C ILE A 244 -7.01 -9.26 -26.88
N THR A 245 -7.38 -10.52 -26.67
CA THR A 245 -6.81 -11.67 -27.37
C THR A 245 -7.85 -12.28 -28.32
N THR A 246 -7.40 -12.66 -29.50
CA THR A 246 -8.24 -13.35 -30.48
C THR A 246 -7.77 -14.78 -30.63
N GLU A 247 -8.65 -15.74 -30.42
CA GLU A 247 -8.42 -17.12 -30.81
C GLU A 247 -8.92 -17.27 -32.27
N HIS A 248 -8.05 -17.66 -33.21
CA HIS A 248 -8.34 -17.95 -34.60
C HIS A 248 -9.01 -16.83 -35.42
N VAL A 249 -8.21 -16.00 -36.03
CA VAL A 249 -8.66 -15.09 -37.09
C VAL A 249 -7.76 -15.33 -38.32
N ASP A 250 -8.35 -15.81 -39.42
CA ASP A 250 -7.75 -15.72 -40.75
C ASP A 250 -7.74 -14.20 -41.09
N VAL A 251 -6.62 -13.56 -40.94
CA VAL A 251 -6.44 -12.17 -41.38
C VAL A 251 -5.95 -12.25 -42.83
N ASP A 252 -6.74 -11.68 -43.74
CA ASP A 252 -6.31 -11.46 -45.09
C ASP A 252 -5.12 -10.50 -45.11
N THR A 253 -3.91 -11.03 -45.36
CA THR A 253 -2.63 -10.36 -45.18
C THR A 253 -2.26 -9.43 -46.32
N SER A 254 -3.22 -8.99 -47.15
CA SER A 254 -2.94 -8.18 -48.34
C SER A 254 -2.62 -6.72 -48.09
N GLU A 255 -2.82 -6.21 -46.88
CA GLU A 255 -2.48 -4.78 -46.56
C GLU A 255 -1.75 -4.69 -45.22
N GLY A 256 -0.41 -4.57 -45.25
CA GLY A 256 0.40 -4.03 -44.15
C GLY A 256 1.12 -5.07 -43.26
N GLU A 257 2.18 -5.70 -43.77
CA GLU A 257 3.04 -6.66 -43.03
C GLU A 257 3.76 -6.05 -41.80
N ASP A 258 3.85 -4.72 -41.66
CA ASP A 258 4.68 -4.06 -40.65
C ASP A 258 4.01 -3.85 -39.27
N ALA A 259 2.73 -4.18 -39.13
CA ALA A 259 1.98 -3.92 -37.89
C ALA A 259 2.00 -5.07 -36.86
N TYR A 260 2.69 -6.19 -37.14
CA TYR A 260 2.51 -7.44 -36.42
C TYR A 260 3.80 -8.07 -35.88
N LEU A 261 4.67 -7.26 -35.32
CA LEU A 261 5.84 -7.81 -34.62
C LEU A 261 5.43 -8.33 -33.23
N ASN A 262 5.50 -9.66 -33.07
CA ASN A 262 5.70 -10.23 -31.76
C ASN A 262 6.99 -9.65 -31.16
N MET A 263 6.94 -9.10 -29.97
CA MET A 263 8.09 -8.51 -29.31
C MET A 263 9.26 -9.49 -29.06
N ASN A 264 9.10 -10.78 -29.33
CA ASN A 264 10.09 -11.82 -29.04
C ASN A 264 10.73 -12.50 -30.27
N GLY A 265 10.47 -12.06 -31.50
CA GLY A 265 11.25 -12.52 -32.68
C GLY A 265 11.21 -14.01 -33.02
N GLU A 266 10.28 -14.81 -32.46
CA GLU A 266 10.21 -16.25 -32.71
C GLU A 266 9.21 -16.63 -33.80
N ASP A 267 9.53 -17.74 -34.49
CA ASP A 267 9.01 -18.20 -35.77
C ASP A 267 7.48 -18.25 -35.92
N ARG A 268 7.07 -18.00 -37.16
CA ARG A 268 5.72 -17.77 -37.68
C ARG A 268 4.92 -19.07 -37.82
N ASP A 269 3.95 -19.28 -36.92
CA ASP A 269 2.86 -20.22 -37.13
C ASP A 269 1.65 -19.49 -37.75
N PRO A 270 0.98 -20.01 -38.80
CA PRO A 270 -0.08 -19.30 -39.50
C PRO A 270 -1.41 -19.15 -38.74
N ILE A 271 -1.50 -19.68 -37.52
CA ILE A 271 -2.66 -19.52 -36.61
C ILE A 271 -2.21 -18.63 -35.45
N ARG A 272 -2.42 -17.32 -35.56
CA ARG A 272 -1.90 -16.37 -34.59
C ARG A 272 -2.95 -15.90 -33.60
N ASN A 273 -2.61 -15.99 -32.31
CA ASN A 273 -3.27 -15.24 -31.27
C ASN A 273 -2.77 -13.79 -31.31
N PHE A 274 -3.59 -12.88 -31.80
CA PHE A 274 -3.28 -11.46 -31.75
C PHE A 274 -3.57 -10.89 -30.37
N VAL A 275 -2.66 -10.06 -29.88
CA VAL A 275 -2.88 -9.27 -28.66
C VAL A 275 -3.02 -7.81 -29.06
N ILE A 276 -4.16 -7.22 -28.74
CA ILE A 276 -4.40 -5.79 -28.87
C ILE A 276 -4.45 -5.19 -27.48
N LEU A 277 -3.57 -4.24 -27.24
CA LEU A 277 -3.60 -3.42 -26.05
C LEU A 277 -4.51 -2.21 -26.30
N ALA A 278 -5.42 -1.92 -25.36
CA ALA A 278 -6.37 -0.85 -25.53
C ALA A 278 -6.67 -0.18 -24.18
N ARG A 279 -7.19 1.03 -24.22
CA ARG A 279 -7.57 1.83 -23.07
C ARG A 279 -8.94 2.47 -23.30
N PHE A 280 -9.73 2.62 -22.22
CA PHE A 280 -10.95 3.44 -22.26
C PHE A 280 -10.58 4.91 -22.09
N ASP A 281 -10.58 5.64 -23.18
CA ASP A 281 -10.11 7.00 -23.23
C ASP A 281 -11.03 7.98 -22.46
N SER A 282 -10.44 8.77 -21.55
CA SER A 282 -11.17 9.65 -20.65
C SER A 282 -11.83 10.85 -21.36
N ARG A 283 -11.28 11.28 -22.50
CA ARG A 283 -11.76 12.42 -23.29
C ARG A 283 -12.92 12.02 -24.19
N THR A 284 -12.76 10.93 -24.96
CA THR A 284 -13.74 10.49 -25.96
C THR A 284 -14.79 9.55 -25.39
N SER A 285 -14.54 8.95 -24.22
CA SER A 285 -15.34 7.85 -23.65
C SER A 285 -15.49 6.67 -24.62
N ARG A 286 -14.45 6.36 -25.36
CA ARG A 286 -14.37 5.23 -26.29
C ARG A 286 -13.14 4.40 -26.01
N ILE A 287 -13.12 3.17 -26.47
CA ILE A 287 -11.94 2.30 -26.39
C ILE A 287 -11.03 2.65 -27.57
N VAL A 288 -9.77 2.95 -27.25
CA VAL A 288 -8.72 3.26 -28.21
C VAL A 288 -7.58 2.26 -28.10
N ARG A 289 -6.96 1.92 -29.22
CA ARG A 289 -5.78 1.08 -29.25
C ARG A 289 -4.58 1.79 -28.65
N VAL A 290 -3.77 1.07 -27.87
CA VAL A 290 -2.49 1.52 -27.33
C VAL A 290 -1.38 0.84 -28.12
N LEU A 291 -0.47 1.66 -28.67
CA LEU A 291 0.66 1.18 -29.46
C LEU A 291 1.98 1.38 -28.72
N PRO A 292 2.95 0.48 -28.88
CA PRO A 292 4.28 0.69 -28.35
C PRO A 292 4.94 1.92 -29.01
N THR A 293 5.41 2.85 -28.20
CA THR A 293 6.14 4.04 -28.65
C THR A 293 7.50 4.10 -27.99
N THR A 294 8.51 4.48 -28.75
CA THR A 294 9.88 4.68 -28.24
C THR A 294 10.07 6.14 -27.85
N GLN A 295 10.49 6.39 -26.61
CA GLN A 295 10.74 7.72 -26.12
C GLN A 295 12.20 7.85 -25.66
N TYR A 296 12.95 8.80 -26.22
CA TYR A 296 14.37 9.02 -25.93
C TYR A 296 15.21 7.73 -25.92
N GLY A 297 15.02 6.88 -26.93
CA GLY A 297 15.74 5.61 -27.08
C GLY A 297 15.31 4.51 -26.12
N ILE A 298 14.27 4.74 -25.30
CA ILE A 298 13.67 3.73 -24.43
C ILE A 298 12.42 3.19 -25.13
N SER A 299 12.48 1.90 -25.50
CA SER A 299 11.39 1.15 -26.09
C SER A 299 10.77 0.22 -25.05
N PRO A 300 9.43 0.16 -24.93
CA PRO A 300 8.76 -0.85 -24.11
C PRO A 300 9.15 -2.27 -24.53
N ARG A 301 9.43 -3.13 -23.56
CA ARG A 301 9.85 -4.53 -23.77
C ARG A 301 8.74 -5.54 -23.53
N ASN A 302 7.67 -5.11 -22.87
CA ASN A 302 6.48 -5.91 -22.56
C ASN A 302 5.23 -5.06 -22.58
N GLU A 303 4.06 -5.71 -22.48
CA GLU A 303 2.73 -5.08 -22.55
C GLU A 303 2.52 -4.04 -21.45
N GLU A 304 2.98 -4.31 -20.23
CA GLU A 304 2.85 -3.41 -19.07
C GLU A 304 3.66 -2.12 -19.29
N GLN A 305 4.84 -2.23 -19.86
CA GLN A 305 5.67 -1.07 -20.20
C GLN A 305 5.06 -0.26 -21.35
N VAL A 306 4.32 -0.88 -22.27
CA VAL A 306 3.55 -0.16 -23.31
C VAL A 306 2.48 0.70 -22.65
N PHE A 307 1.70 0.15 -21.74
CA PHE A 307 0.70 0.92 -20.99
C PHE A 307 1.33 2.02 -20.14
N ALA A 308 2.44 1.73 -19.47
CA ALA A 308 3.14 2.73 -18.66
C ALA A 308 3.64 3.91 -19.52
N MET A 309 4.18 3.64 -20.70
CA MET A 309 4.63 4.67 -21.62
C MET A 309 3.43 5.48 -22.16
N ASP A 310 2.33 4.82 -22.51
CA ASP A 310 1.10 5.49 -22.96
C ASP A 310 0.56 6.43 -21.86
N ALA A 311 0.43 5.95 -20.61
CA ALA A 311 -0.04 6.74 -19.48
C ALA A 311 0.85 7.98 -19.23
N VAL A 312 2.17 7.81 -19.30
CA VAL A 312 3.14 8.89 -19.11
C VAL A 312 3.04 9.93 -20.23
N MET A 313 2.84 9.49 -21.48
CA MET A 313 2.75 10.36 -22.66
C MET A 313 1.37 11.00 -22.84
N ASN A 314 0.32 10.44 -22.24
CA ASN A 314 -1.05 10.94 -22.40
C ASN A 314 -1.25 12.28 -21.68
N LYS A 315 -1.46 13.35 -22.45
CA LYS A 315 -1.64 14.72 -21.91
C LYS A 315 -2.97 14.94 -21.18
N ASP A 316 -3.97 14.10 -21.42
CA ASP A 316 -5.27 14.17 -20.74
C ASP A 316 -5.22 13.55 -19.33
N VAL A 317 -4.12 12.85 -18.99
CA VAL A 317 -3.85 12.27 -17.68
C VAL A 317 -2.81 13.11 -16.95
N GLU A 318 -3.23 13.81 -15.91
CA GLU A 318 -2.36 14.70 -15.13
C GLU A 318 -1.66 13.99 -13.96
N LEU A 319 -2.19 12.85 -13.53
CA LEU A 319 -1.68 12.06 -12.44
C LEU A 319 -1.51 10.58 -12.85
N VAL A 320 -0.27 10.10 -12.81
CA VAL A 320 0.06 8.70 -13.12
C VAL A 320 0.66 8.01 -11.91
N SER A 321 0.26 6.77 -11.67
CA SER A 321 0.86 5.90 -10.67
C SER A 321 1.43 4.65 -11.34
N LEU A 322 2.75 4.49 -11.30
CA LEU A 322 3.47 3.32 -11.81
C LEU A 322 3.94 2.48 -10.62
N THR A 323 3.29 1.36 -10.39
CA THR A 323 3.68 0.40 -9.36
C THR A 323 4.37 -0.82 -9.97
N GLY A 324 5.00 -1.62 -9.12
CA GLY A 324 5.58 -2.90 -9.53
C GLY A 324 6.90 -3.20 -8.86
N THR A 325 7.42 -4.41 -9.07
CA THR A 325 8.67 -4.84 -8.44
C THR A 325 9.88 -4.04 -8.95
N ALA A 326 10.95 -4.04 -8.18
CA ALA A 326 12.16 -3.34 -8.58
C ALA A 326 12.73 -3.91 -9.90
N GLY A 327 13.20 -3.03 -10.81
CA GLY A 327 13.77 -3.42 -12.11
C GLY A 327 12.78 -3.64 -13.25
N THR A 328 11.51 -3.27 -13.06
CA THR A 328 10.47 -3.29 -14.11
C THR A 328 10.51 -2.06 -15.03
N GLY A 329 11.41 -1.09 -14.80
CA GLY A 329 11.61 0.08 -15.65
C GLY A 329 10.73 1.29 -15.34
N LYS A 330 9.98 1.31 -14.22
CA LYS A 330 9.07 2.41 -13.83
C LYS A 330 9.69 3.78 -13.95
N THR A 331 10.75 4.01 -13.21
CA THR A 331 11.45 5.31 -13.15
C THR A 331 12.09 5.68 -14.48
N LEU A 332 12.66 4.69 -15.19
CA LEU A 332 13.25 4.87 -16.50
C LEU A 332 12.21 5.35 -17.53
N ILE A 333 11.04 4.69 -17.56
CA ILE A 333 9.92 5.06 -18.46
C ILE A 333 9.40 6.46 -18.12
N ALA A 334 9.20 6.77 -16.83
CA ALA A 334 8.75 8.07 -16.38
C ALA A 334 9.73 9.21 -16.82
N VAL A 335 11.04 9.00 -16.61
CA VAL A 335 12.06 9.98 -16.98
C VAL A 335 12.18 10.13 -18.50
N ALA A 336 12.17 9.04 -19.27
CA ALA A 336 12.22 9.09 -20.73
C ALA A 336 11.01 9.84 -21.31
N GLY A 337 9.80 9.54 -20.81
CA GLY A 337 8.58 10.23 -21.22
C GLY A 337 8.55 11.70 -20.82
N ALA A 338 9.09 12.07 -19.67
CA ALA A 338 9.22 13.46 -19.25
C ALA A 338 10.17 14.24 -20.17
N ILE A 339 11.34 13.69 -20.47
CA ILE A 339 12.31 14.31 -21.38
C ILE A 339 11.71 14.46 -22.77
N ALA A 340 10.95 13.48 -23.27
CA ALA A 340 10.29 13.56 -24.57
C ALA A 340 9.27 14.71 -24.66
N GLN A 341 8.67 15.09 -23.54
CA GLN A 341 7.69 16.17 -23.42
C GLN A 341 8.31 17.49 -22.91
N GLU A 342 9.62 17.66 -22.93
CA GLU A 342 10.32 18.81 -22.36
C GLU A 342 9.81 20.19 -22.84
N ARG A 343 9.24 20.26 -24.06
CA ARG A 343 8.73 21.48 -24.63
C ARG A 343 7.37 21.93 -24.09
N ASP A 344 6.62 20.95 -23.52
CA ASP A 344 5.29 21.19 -22.98
C ASP A 344 5.35 21.73 -21.53
N TYR A 345 6.49 21.54 -20.85
CA TYR A 345 6.67 21.91 -19.45
C TYR A 345 7.80 22.93 -19.28
N GLU A 346 7.65 23.81 -18.29
CA GLU A 346 8.70 24.78 -17.94
C GLU A 346 9.84 24.11 -17.16
N GLN A 347 9.51 23.11 -16.34
CA GLN A 347 10.47 22.36 -15.54
C GLN A 347 10.12 20.88 -15.47
N ILE A 348 11.14 20.02 -15.45
CA ILE A 348 11.03 18.60 -15.12
C ILE A 348 11.72 18.40 -13.76
N LEU A 349 10.95 17.99 -12.76
CA LEU A 349 11.45 17.68 -11.42
C LEU A 349 11.44 16.18 -11.22
N VAL A 350 12.54 15.64 -10.72
CA VAL A 350 12.63 14.25 -10.30
C VAL A 350 13.04 14.25 -8.84
N ALA A 351 12.17 13.73 -7.97
CA ALA A 351 12.41 13.74 -6.54
C ALA A 351 12.25 12.35 -5.94
N ARG A 352 12.92 12.16 -4.81
CA ARG A 352 12.83 10.93 -4.01
C ARG A 352 12.73 11.29 -2.53
N PRO A 353 11.84 10.64 -1.74
CA PRO A 353 11.89 10.75 -0.29
C PRO A 353 13.21 10.17 0.23
N VAL A 354 13.83 10.87 1.17
CA VAL A 354 15.05 10.41 1.82
C VAL A 354 14.66 9.75 3.13
N ILE A 355 14.95 8.46 3.25
CA ILE A 355 14.71 7.68 4.46
C ILE A 355 16.09 7.27 4.97
N THR A 356 16.41 7.69 6.17
CA THR A 356 17.61 7.26 6.86
C THR A 356 17.35 5.91 7.53
N LEU A 357 18.03 4.88 7.08
CA LEU A 357 18.05 3.58 7.75
C LEU A 357 18.70 3.81 9.14
N GLN A 358 18.01 3.41 10.22
CA GLN A 358 18.49 3.42 11.61
C GLN A 358 18.45 4.75 12.38
N ASN A 359 17.46 5.63 12.25
CA ASN A 359 17.36 6.83 13.10
C ASN A 359 18.66 7.67 13.22
N GLU A 360 19.64 7.44 12.36
CA GLU A 360 20.84 8.28 12.29
C GLU A 360 20.42 9.63 11.69
N GLU A 361 20.45 10.65 12.51
CA GLU A 361 20.28 12.01 12.01
C GLU A 361 21.35 12.28 10.96
N LEU A 362 20.97 12.79 9.79
CA LEU A 362 21.88 13.24 8.73
C LEU A 362 23.04 14.14 9.27
N GLY A 363 22.91 14.62 10.50
CA GLY A 363 23.91 15.39 11.21
C GLY A 363 25.23 14.71 11.47
N PHE A 364 25.27 13.39 11.62
CA PHE A 364 26.49 12.62 11.93
C PHE A 364 27.39 12.33 10.72
N ILE A 365 26.89 12.46 9.50
CA ILE A 365 27.69 12.25 8.28
C ILE A 365 28.52 13.52 8.01
N PRO A 366 29.86 13.46 7.83
CA PRO A 366 30.68 14.62 7.48
C PRO A 366 30.37 15.10 6.05
N GLY A 367 30.46 16.42 5.83
CA GLY A 367 30.23 17.05 4.53
C GLY A 367 29.05 18.02 4.49
N SER A 368 28.86 18.69 3.36
CA SER A 368 27.70 19.56 3.10
C SER A 368 26.42 18.75 3.02
N VAL A 369 25.27 19.40 3.21
CA VAL A 369 23.96 18.73 3.10
C VAL A 369 23.77 18.10 1.72
N GLU A 370 24.27 18.73 0.67
CA GLU A 370 24.20 18.23 -0.71
C GLU A 370 25.06 16.97 -0.88
N GLU A 371 26.27 16.95 -0.34
CA GLU A 371 27.15 15.76 -0.36
C GLU A 371 26.54 14.59 0.41
N LYS A 372 25.86 14.83 1.51
CA LYS A 372 25.18 13.81 2.31
C LYS A 372 23.96 13.21 1.58
N LEU A 373 23.28 13.99 0.76
CA LEU A 373 22.09 13.58 0.01
C LEU A 373 22.42 12.96 -1.36
N ALA A 374 23.60 13.22 -1.91
CA ALA A 374 24.02 12.72 -3.22
C ALA A 374 23.86 11.20 -3.39
N PRO A 375 24.24 10.32 -2.44
CA PRO A 375 24.06 8.87 -2.58
C PRO A 375 22.61 8.45 -2.79
N PHE A 376 21.66 9.14 -2.14
CA PHE A 376 20.22 8.85 -2.28
C PHE A 376 19.66 9.23 -3.66
N MET A 377 20.28 10.20 -4.32
CA MET A 377 19.89 10.66 -5.66
C MET A 377 20.59 9.89 -6.78
N GLN A 378 21.64 9.15 -6.48
CA GLN A 378 22.44 8.41 -7.48
C GLN A 378 21.60 7.51 -8.39
N PRO A 379 20.61 6.72 -7.91
CA PRO A 379 19.78 5.88 -8.77
C PRO A 379 18.99 6.65 -9.83
N LEU A 380 18.66 7.92 -9.57
CA LEU A 380 17.97 8.78 -10.53
C LEU A 380 18.95 9.24 -11.64
N TYR A 381 20.18 9.57 -11.28
CA TYR A 381 21.23 9.89 -12.25
C TYR A 381 21.60 8.66 -13.10
N ASP A 382 21.56 7.46 -12.53
CA ASP A 382 21.81 6.22 -13.25
C ASP A 382 20.75 5.99 -14.35
N ASN A 383 19.48 6.30 -14.09
CA ASN A 383 18.42 6.25 -15.12
C ASN A 383 18.70 7.21 -16.28
N ILE A 384 19.16 8.43 -15.98
CA ILE A 384 19.57 9.39 -17.03
C ILE A 384 20.77 8.85 -17.80
N ALA A 385 21.73 8.24 -17.12
CA ALA A 385 22.90 7.64 -17.77
C ALA A 385 22.50 6.48 -18.71
N VAL A 386 21.51 5.66 -18.35
CA VAL A 386 20.94 4.63 -19.22
C VAL A 386 20.31 5.26 -20.48
N ILE A 387 19.51 6.31 -20.33
CA ILE A 387 18.92 7.02 -21.47
C ILE A 387 20.02 7.57 -22.39
N LYS A 388 21.05 8.22 -21.82
CA LYS A 388 22.17 8.77 -22.57
C LYS A 388 22.98 7.73 -23.35
N LYS A 389 23.10 6.51 -22.82
CA LYS A 389 23.84 5.41 -23.51
C LYS A 389 23.19 4.98 -24.82
N ASN A 390 21.90 5.21 -25.02
CA ASN A 390 21.20 4.89 -26.27
C ASN A 390 21.59 5.82 -27.43
N PHE A 391 22.35 6.87 -27.14
CA PHE A 391 22.75 7.88 -28.10
C PHE A 391 24.28 8.01 -28.11
N GLY A 392 24.84 8.46 -29.22
CA GLY A 392 26.27 8.82 -29.28
C GLY A 392 26.57 10.02 -28.37
N LEU A 393 27.80 10.09 -27.83
CA LEU A 393 28.21 11.13 -26.88
C LEU A 393 27.98 12.58 -27.40
N SER A 394 28.14 12.80 -28.70
CA SER A 394 27.95 14.09 -29.34
C SER A 394 26.60 14.25 -30.06
N SER A 395 25.64 13.35 -29.75
CA SER A 395 24.29 13.45 -30.34
C SER A 395 23.54 14.66 -29.82
N LYS A 396 22.57 15.13 -30.61
CA LYS A 396 21.71 16.26 -30.22
C LYS A 396 20.93 15.98 -28.94
N GLU A 397 20.52 14.72 -28.77
CA GLU A 397 19.79 14.22 -27.59
C GLU A 397 20.62 14.32 -26.32
N ASN A 398 21.88 13.85 -26.37
CA ASN A 398 22.78 13.93 -25.23
C ASN A 398 23.15 15.37 -24.87
N VAL A 399 23.44 16.21 -25.87
CA VAL A 399 23.72 17.64 -25.65
C VAL A 399 22.48 18.31 -25.01
N ARG A 400 21.28 17.95 -25.45
CA ARG A 400 20.03 18.50 -24.90
C ARG A 400 19.80 18.10 -23.46
N ILE A 401 20.04 16.82 -23.09
CA ILE A 401 19.92 16.35 -21.69
C ILE A 401 20.93 17.11 -20.80
N GLU A 402 22.17 17.27 -21.24
CA GLU A 402 23.18 18.02 -20.48
C GLU A 402 22.79 19.49 -20.29
N GLU A 403 22.25 20.12 -21.34
CA GLU A 403 21.75 21.47 -21.24
C GLU A 403 20.59 21.61 -20.23
N MET A 404 19.64 20.67 -20.25
CA MET A 404 18.54 20.65 -19.30
C MET A 404 19.01 20.50 -17.86
N LEU A 405 20.00 19.65 -17.61
CA LEU A 405 20.61 19.50 -16.30
C LEU A 405 21.32 20.77 -15.85
N ARG A 406 22.14 21.36 -16.74
CA ARG A 406 22.89 22.61 -16.48
C ARG A 406 21.97 23.82 -16.20
N THR A 407 20.87 23.92 -16.91
CA THR A 407 19.89 25.03 -16.76
C THR A 407 18.86 24.78 -15.67
N LYS A 408 18.93 23.63 -14.99
CA LYS A 408 17.93 23.15 -14.02
C LYS A 408 16.52 23.01 -14.59
N LYS A 409 16.39 22.92 -15.91
CA LYS A 409 15.14 22.52 -16.54
C LYS A 409 14.79 21.07 -16.21
N LEU A 410 15.79 20.19 -16.13
CA LEU A 410 15.72 18.87 -15.49
C LEU A 410 16.49 18.94 -14.17
N GLU A 411 15.77 18.86 -13.07
CA GLU A 411 16.33 18.97 -11.72
C GLU A 411 16.06 17.69 -10.93
N ILE A 412 17.13 17.10 -10.35
CA ILE A 412 17.03 15.97 -9.43
C ILE A 412 17.27 16.51 -8.03
N THR A 413 16.32 16.27 -7.11
CA THR A 413 16.36 16.87 -5.79
C THR A 413 15.66 16.00 -4.74
N PRO A 414 16.08 16.05 -3.48
CA PRO A 414 15.30 15.44 -2.39
C PRO A 414 13.90 16.03 -2.28
N LEU A 415 12.90 15.19 -2.05
CA LEU A 415 11.50 15.62 -1.97
C LEU A 415 11.27 16.71 -0.90
N ALA A 416 12.06 16.70 0.18
CA ALA A 416 11.98 17.72 1.23
C ALA A 416 12.17 19.14 0.72
N TYR A 417 12.98 19.35 -0.33
CA TYR A 417 13.28 20.69 -0.89
C TYR A 417 12.16 21.23 -1.79
N ILE A 418 11.19 20.42 -2.13
CA ILE A 418 10.01 20.81 -2.92
C ILE A 418 8.85 21.25 -2.02
N ARG A 419 8.93 20.97 -0.71
CA ARG A 419 7.92 21.44 0.25
C ARG A 419 7.82 22.97 0.23
N GLY A 420 6.58 23.50 0.07
CA GLY A 420 6.33 24.94 0.01
C GLY A 420 6.34 25.55 -1.40
N ARG A 421 6.85 24.84 -2.42
CA ARG A 421 6.80 25.33 -3.82
C ARG A 421 5.41 25.08 -4.43
N SER A 422 4.90 26.02 -5.20
CA SER A 422 3.78 25.79 -6.11
C SER A 422 4.35 25.26 -7.44
N LEU A 423 3.72 24.22 -7.95
CA LEU A 423 4.13 23.56 -9.20
C LEU A 423 3.17 24.00 -10.30
N SER A 424 3.67 24.71 -11.28
CA SER A 424 2.91 25.13 -12.46
C SER A 424 3.70 24.74 -13.70
N LYS A 425 3.02 24.22 -14.72
CA LYS A 425 3.65 23.73 -15.96
C LYS A 425 4.88 22.86 -15.72
N THR A 426 4.78 21.99 -14.70
CA THR A 426 5.88 21.15 -14.23
C THR A 426 5.56 19.69 -14.48
N PHE A 427 6.50 18.96 -15.07
CA PHE A 427 6.47 17.49 -15.06
C PHE A 427 7.19 17.01 -13.81
N PHE A 428 6.45 16.45 -12.84
CA PHE A 428 6.99 16.09 -11.55
C PHE A 428 6.96 14.57 -11.32
N ILE A 429 8.14 13.96 -11.22
CA ILE A 429 8.31 12.53 -10.93
C ILE A 429 8.71 12.37 -9.48
N ILE A 430 7.99 11.52 -8.75
CA ILE A 430 8.30 11.14 -7.38
C ILE A 430 8.60 9.65 -7.35
N ASP A 431 9.88 9.32 -7.19
CA ASP A 431 10.37 7.95 -7.09
C ASP A 431 10.30 7.43 -5.66
N GLU A 432 10.21 6.10 -5.47
CA GLU A 432 10.04 5.41 -4.17
C GLU A 432 8.84 5.93 -3.36
N ALA A 433 7.75 6.24 -4.05
CA ALA A 433 6.57 6.86 -3.45
C ALA A 433 5.79 5.95 -2.49
N GLN A 434 6.07 4.64 -2.43
CA GLN A 434 5.53 3.73 -1.41
C GLN A 434 5.97 4.12 0.01
N ASN A 435 7.03 4.90 0.12
CA ASN A 435 7.53 5.40 1.40
C ASN A 435 6.84 6.68 1.87
N LEU A 436 5.86 7.17 1.11
CA LEU A 436 5.05 8.34 1.46
C LEU A 436 3.75 7.91 2.14
N THR A 437 3.35 8.68 3.13
CA THR A 437 2.03 8.56 3.74
C THR A 437 0.93 9.09 2.81
N PRO A 438 -0.34 8.68 2.99
CA PRO A 438 -1.48 9.25 2.28
C PRO A 438 -1.57 10.78 2.42
N HIS A 439 -1.19 11.32 3.58
CA HIS A 439 -1.19 12.76 3.83
C HIS A 439 -0.12 13.50 3.00
N GLU A 440 1.09 12.94 2.91
CA GLU A 440 2.17 13.52 2.12
C GLU A 440 1.83 13.50 0.63
N VAL A 441 1.32 12.39 0.11
CA VAL A 441 0.86 12.29 -1.27
C VAL A 441 -0.24 13.31 -1.58
N LYS A 442 -1.25 13.43 -0.71
CA LYS A 442 -2.28 14.46 -0.82
C LYS A 442 -1.65 15.87 -0.84
N THR A 443 -0.69 16.13 0.04
CA THR A 443 -0.01 17.43 0.13
C THR A 443 0.74 17.77 -1.17
N ILE A 444 1.36 16.77 -1.82
CA ILE A 444 2.04 16.93 -3.11
C ILE A 444 1.03 17.25 -4.21
N ILE A 445 -0.02 16.44 -4.35
CA ILE A 445 -1.03 16.57 -5.41
C ILE A 445 -1.74 17.93 -5.31
N THR A 446 -2.07 18.39 -4.10
CA THR A 446 -2.75 19.70 -3.90
C THR A 446 -1.89 20.91 -4.23
N ARG A 447 -0.61 20.74 -4.57
CA ARG A 447 0.31 21.81 -5.03
C ARG A 447 0.46 21.87 -6.54
N ALA A 448 -0.14 20.90 -7.26
CA ALA A 448 -0.18 20.93 -8.70
C ALA A 448 -0.97 22.16 -9.15
N GLY A 449 -0.31 23.04 -9.89
CA GLY A 449 -0.90 24.17 -10.59
C GLY A 449 -1.27 23.78 -12.02
N GLU A 450 -1.79 24.74 -12.77
CA GLU A 450 -2.18 24.54 -14.16
C GLU A 450 -1.04 24.00 -15.02
N GLY A 451 -1.34 23.02 -15.87
CA GLY A 451 -0.38 22.39 -16.78
C GLY A 451 0.66 21.50 -16.09
N THR A 452 0.41 21.06 -14.86
CA THR A 452 1.32 20.15 -14.14
C THR A 452 0.90 18.71 -14.35
N LYS A 453 1.88 17.85 -14.62
CA LYS A 453 1.74 16.38 -14.61
C LYS A 453 2.58 15.79 -13.48
N ILE A 454 1.98 14.90 -12.69
CA ILE A 454 2.64 14.20 -11.59
C ILE A 454 2.70 12.70 -11.91
N VAL A 455 3.87 12.11 -11.75
CA VAL A 455 4.10 10.67 -11.91
C VAL A 455 4.70 10.12 -10.63
N PHE A 456 3.95 9.27 -9.93
CA PHE A 456 4.47 8.50 -8.81
C PHE A 456 5.00 7.16 -9.31
N THR A 457 6.22 6.79 -8.89
CA THR A 457 6.81 5.47 -9.14
C THR A 457 7.16 4.80 -7.83
N GLY A 458 6.98 3.48 -7.72
CA GLY A 458 7.36 2.78 -6.50
C GLY A 458 7.02 1.28 -6.47
N ASP A 459 7.56 0.60 -5.45
CA ASP A 459 7.31 -0.82 -5.18
C ASP A 459 6.61 -0.97 -3.84
N VAL A 460 5.32 -1.29 -3.87
CA VAL A 460 4.49 -1.43 -2.66
C VAL A 460 4.91 -2.57 -1.73
N GLN A 461 5.86 -3.40 -2.15
CA GLN A 461 6.43 -4.46 -1.32
C GLN A 461 7.76 -4.06 -0.67
N GLN A 462 8.42 -2.99 -1.16
CA GLN A 462 9.69 -2.49 -0.65
C GLN A 462 9.48 -1.19 0.13
N ILE A 463 8.85 -1.30 1.31
CA ILE A 463 8.56 -0.16 2.17
C ILE A 463 9.60 -0.11 3.28
N ASP A 464 10.40 0.96 3.28
CA ASP A 464 11.43 1.21 4.30
C ASP A 464 10.88 2.01 5.50
N GLN A 465 9.71 2.63 5.33
CA GLN A 465 9.09 3.44 6.37
C GLN A 465 8.44 2.55 7.43
N PRO A 466 8.89 2.59 8.72
CA PRO A 466 8.47 1.62 9.75
C PRO A 466 6.98 1.58 10.06
N TYR A 467 6.25 2.66 9.74
CA TYR A 467 4.83 2.81 10.08
C TYR A 467 3.89 2.60 8.89
N LEU A 468 4.44 2.25 7.73
CA LEU A 468 3.67 1.98 6.51
C LEU A 468 3.76 0.49 6.16
N ASP A 469 2.75 0.02 5.46
CA ASP A 469 2.71 -1.30 4.85
C ASP A 469 2.07 -1.24 3.44
N LYS A 470 2.01 -2.38 2.76
CA LYS A 470 1.50 -2.46 1.38
C LYS A 470 0.06 -1.97 1.22
N TYR A 471 -0.72 -1.90 2.30
CA TYR A 471 -2.12 -1.49 2.27
C TYR A 471 -2.37 -0.06 2.74
N SER A 472 -1.41 0.54 3.47
CA SER A 472 -1.57 1.83 4.15
C SER A 472 -0.67 2.94 3.61
N ASN A 473 0.19 2.64 2.64
CA ASN A 473 1.06 3.64 2.02
C ASN A 473 0.31 4.57 1.06
N GLY A 474 0.91 5.73 0.77
CA GLY A 474 0.31 6.76 -0.06
C GLY A 474 0.06 6.32 -1.50
N LEU A 475 0.93 5.48 -2.06
CA LEU A 475 0.82 5.00 -3.45
C LEU A 475 -0.39 4.07 -3.62
N THR A 476 -0.58 3.12 -2.71
CA THR A 476 -1.77 2.27 -2.66
C THR A 476 -3.04 3.08 -2.43
N HIS A 477 -2.96 4.09 -1.54
CA HIS A 477 -4.10 4.95 -1.22
C HIS A 477 -4.62 5.73 -2.44
N ILE A 478 -3.75 6.36 -3.23
CA ILE A 478 -4.19 7.07 -4.46
C ILE A 478 -4.75 6.10 -5.48
N GLY A 479 -4.15 4.92 -5.63
CA GLY A 479 -4.66 3.86 -6.48
C GLY A 479 -6.11 3.48 -6.14
N ASP A 480 -6.47 3.36 -4.86
CA ASP A 480 -7.84 3.07 -4.42
C ASP A 480 -8.78 4.27 -4.60
N LYS A 481 -8.35 5.46 -4.19
CA LYS A 481 -9.24 6.63 -4.10
C LYS A 481 -9.52 7.31 -5.42
N LEU A 482 -8.57 7.26 -6.36
CA LEU A 482 -8.67 7.96 -7.63
C LEU A 482 -8.99 7.05 -8.80
N TYR A 483 -9.23 5.77 -8.55
CA TYR A 483 -9.62 4.84 -9.60
C TYR A 483 -10.88 5.30 -10.33
N GLY A 484 -10.80 5.32 -11.66
CA GLY A 484 -11.90 5.74 -12.52
C GLY A 484 -12.05 7.24 -12.69
N GLU A 485 -11.18 8.06 -12.05
CA GLU A 485 -11.14 9.49 -12.30
C GLU A 485 -10.48 9.79 -13.65
N LYS A 486 -10.97 10.81 -14.36
CA LYS A 486 -10.49 11.15 -15.71
C LYS A 486 -9.02 11.52 -15.77
N LEU A 487 -8.54 12.21 -14.74
CA LEU A 487 -7.18 12.76 -14.67
C LEU A 487 -6.16 11.74 -14.14
N PHE A 488 -6.59 10.55 -13.73
CA PHE A 488 -5.75 9.55 -13.07
C PHE A 488 -5.64 8.27 -13.88
N GLU A 489 -4.41 7.75 -13.98
CA GLU A 489 -4.15 6.43 -14.55
C GLU A 489 -3.16 5.66 -13.67
N HIS A 490 -3.44 4.38 -13.46
CA HIS A 490 -2.59 3.48 -12.71
C HIS A 490 -2.15 2.31 -13.58
N VAL A 491 -0.83 2.02 -13.57
CA VAL A 491 -0.25 0.87 -14.27
C VAL A 491 0.63 0.09 -13.30
N ASN A 492 0.39 -1.22 -13.21
CA ASN A 492 1.21 -2.14 -12.43
C ASN A 492 2.15 -2.92 -13.36
N LEU A 493 3.45 -2.85 -13.10
CA LEU A 493 4.50 -3.52 -13.86
C LEU A 493 5.00 -4.73 -13.05
N VAL A 494 4.59 -5.92 -13.44
CA VAL A 494 4.94 -7.17 -12.74
C VAL A 494 6.21 -7.80 -13.36
N MET A 495 6.36 -7.69 -14.68
CA MET A 495 7.47 -8.31 -15.40
C MET A 495 8.77 -7.52 -15.22
N GLY A 496 9.70 -8.08 -14.46
CA GLY A 496 11.03 -7.50 -14.28
C GLY A 496 11.94 -7.81 -15.47
N GLU A 497 12.59 -6.78 -16.01
CA GLU A 497 13.57 -6.86 -17.10
C GLU A 497 15.01 -6.93 -16.52
N ARG A 498 15.23 -7.82 -15.56
CA ARG A 498 16.49 -7.96 -14.85
C ARG A 498 17.35 -9.10 -15.39
N SER A 499 18.62 -9.14 -14.95
CA SER A 499 19.51 -10.26 -15.20
C SER A 499 18.95 -11.55 -14.60
N ARG A 500 19.30 -12.71 -15.20
CA ARG A 500 18.95 -14.05 -14.68
C ARG A 500 19.28 -14.23 -13.20
N LEU A 501 20.37 -13.60 -12.71
CA LEU A 501 20.78 -13.65 -11.30
C LEU A 501 19.77 -12.91 -10.40
N SER A 502 19.35 -11.74 -10.81
CA SER A 502 18.37 -10.92 -10.05
C SER A 502 16.98 -11.57 -10.00
N GLU A 503 16.57 -12.23 -11.08
CA GLU A 503 15.33 -12.99 -11.15
C GLU A 503 15.40 -14.24 -10.25
N LEU A 504 16.54 -14.95 -10.25
CA LEU A 504 16.77 -16.08 -9.36
C LEU A 504 16.73 -15.66 -7.89
N ALA A 505 17.36 -14.54 -7.54
CA ALA A 505 17.34 -14.01 -6.17
C ALA A 505 15.91 -13.66 -5.71
N GLY A 506 15.14 -12.95 -6.54
CA GLY A 506 13.76 -12.60 -6.22
C GLY A 506 12.79 -13.79 -6.10
N LYS A 507 13.13 -14.94 -6.72
CA LYS A 507 12.32 -16.18 -6.60
C LYS A 507 12.75 -17.08 -5.44
N LYS A 508 13.98 -16.96 -4.93
CA LYS A 508 14.56 -17.93 -3.99
C LYS A 508 14.94 -17.36 -2.63
N LEU A 509 15.15 -16.06 -2.53
CA LEU A 509 15.49 -15.31 -1.33
C LEU A 509 14.37 -14.35 -0.92
#